data_097f44b225226316d3c0884c1cc2d7f3
#
_entry.id   097f44b225226316d3c0884c1cc2d7f3
#
_cell.length_a   1.000
_cell.length_b   1.000
_cell.length_c   1.000
_cell.angle_alpha   90.00
_cell.angle_beta   90.00
_cell.angle_gamma   90.00
#
_symmetry.space_group_name_H-M   'P 1'
#
loop_
_entity.id
_entity.type
_entity.pdbx_description
1 polymer ?
#
loop_
_entity_poly.entity_id
_entity_poly.type
_entity_poly.pdbx_seq_one_letter_code
_entity_poly.pdbx_strand_id
1 'polypeptide(L)'
;MKLISAEQMQQADRQAIEQLGLPGVVLMENAGRAASEQLCRAFPELFPGPVLILAGKGNNGGDGYVMARVLLERGWRVRTLILAEATAIAGDAAQMLRVLQRLSADICFIDSSASLQRHFSEARPVLLVDALLGTGLTAPVRGLYAEAIETINGSGLPVVAVDIPSGVDGSSGRVLGTAVNADLTVCFDHGKIGHGAWPGAARVGRLAVVDIGIPSRCHVSELPECRLLDGAEAAGLLPPRPSGGHKGAFGHLLVVAGSSGKTGAAALAGEAGVRSGCGLVTVACPASIHDILEMKLTEAMTAPLPEAGGGLSESCWAELHSLLVGRQALAIGPGLGQGDELGRLIRRLLVECALPVVADADALNALEGHAETLFEREGGATVLTPHPGEMARLTGLSIAEIESDRFRVAREFAGEFGVVLVLKGVRTLIAAPDGRVSINSSGNVGLASGGSGDVLTGLIGGLLAQGMAAYDAAGLGCFLHGMAADRLAAVQGCAGLKAGDLPAAIPVVRKLLSQGDYDA
;
A
#
# COMPACT_ATOMS: atom_id res chain seq x y z
N MET A 1 0.81 10.85 -0.74
CA MET A 1 1.14 11.35 0.62
C MET A 1 2.42 10.70 1.13
N LYS A 2 3.42 11.50 1.59
CA LYS A 2 4.67 10.96 2.17
C LYS A 2 4.40 10.20 3.47
N LEU A 3 5.04 9.04 3.62
CA LEU A 3 5.04 8.22 4.83
C LEU A 3 6.46 8.11 5.38
N ILE A 4 6.58 8.06 6.71
CA ILE A 4 7.87 7.91 7.39
C ILE A 4 7.84 6.72 8.35
N SER A 5 9.00 6.16 8.68
CA SER A 5 9.08 5.15 9.73
C SER A 5 8.97 5.76 11.13
N ALA A 6 8.72 4.91 12.13
CA ALA A 6 8.73 5.34 13.53
C ALA A 6 10.09 5.94 13.92
N GLU A 7 11.19 5.37 13.42
CA GLU A 7 12.56 5.85 13.66
C GLU A 7 12.80 7.23 13.06
N GLN A 8 12.31 7.46 11.83
CA GLN A 8 12.40 8.78 11.16
C GLN A 8 11.63 9.84 11.95
N MET A 9 10.42 9.50 12.44
CA MET A 9 9.65 10.43 13.28
C MET A 9 10.37 10.74 14.58
N GLN A 10 10.89 9.72 15.28
CA GLN A 10 11.67 9.92 16.51
C GLN A 10 12.95 10.74 16.28
N GLN A 11 13.56 10.61 15.10
CA GLN A 11 14.72 11.43 14.72
C GLN A 11 14.31 12.90 14.54
N ALA A 12 13.18 13.16 13.88
CA ALA A 12 12.66 14.51 13.68
C ALA A 12 12.32 15.17 15.03
N ASP A 13 11.65 14.44 15.93
CA ASP A 13 11.38 14.89 17.31
C ASP A 13 12.66 15.24 18.05
N ARG A 14 13.67 14.34 18.05
CA ARG A 14 14.96 14.62 18.72
C ARG A 14 15.65 15.84 18.14
N GLN A 15 15.66 16.01 16.82
CA GLN A 15 16.27 17.19 16.19
C GLN A 15 15.54 18.48 16.59
N ALA A 16 14.21 18.46 16.62
CA ALA A 16 13.42 19.61 17.06
C ALA A 16 13.70 19.96 18.52
N ILE A 17 13.79 18.97 19.41
CA ILE A 17 13.96 19.17 20.86
C ILE A 17 15.41 19.51 21.20
N GLU A 18 16.37 18.68 20.77
CA GLU A 18 17.75 18.76 21.24
C GLU A 18 18.59 19.78 20.44
N GLN A 19 18.37 19.90 19.13
CA GLN A 19 19.18 20.78 18.29
C GLN A 19 18.57 22.18 18.14
N LEU A 20 17.24 22.27 18.03
CA LEU A 20 16.54 23.55 17.87
C LEU A 20 16.07 24.14 19.22
N GLY A 21 16.06 23.33 20.28
CA GLY A 21 15.62 23.77 21.60
C GLY A 21 14.11 23.95 21.74
N LEU A 22 13.30 23.34 20.87
CA LEU A 22 11.85 23.37 20.97
C LEU A 22 11.42 22.41 22.10
N PRO A 23 10.81 22.89 23.20
CA PRO A 23 10.47 22.00 24.31
C PRO A 23 9.47 20.92 23.89
N GLY A 24 9.72 19.65 24.25
CA GLY A 24 8.84 18.51 23.92
C GLY A 24 7.41 18.70 24.43
N VAL A 25 7.25 19.36 25.58
CA VAL A 25 5.95 19.71 26.15
C VAL A 25 5.12 20.63 25.23
N VAL A 26 5.75 21.45 24.39
CA VAL A 26 5.08 22.31 23.41
C VAL A 26 4.56 21.46 22.25
N LEU A 27 5.36 20.52 21.75
CA LEU A 27 4.94 19.57 20.72
C LEU A 27 3.74 18.73 21.20
N MET A 28 3.81 18.20 22.43
CA MET A 28 2.73 17.44 23.06
C MET A 28 1.45 18.27 23.25
N GLU A 29 1.57 19.54 23.66
CA GLU A 29 0.43 20.45 23.76
C GLU A 29 -0.22 20.67 22.39
N ASN A 30 0.59 20.92 21.34
CA ASN A 30 0.08 21.09 19.98
C ASN A 30 -0.61 19.82 19.48
N ALA A 31 -0.01 18.65 19.70
CA ALA A 31 -0.53 17.35 19.31
C ALA A 31 -1.92 17.08 19.93
N GLY A 32 -2.03 17.16 21.25
CA GLY A 32 -3.30 16.90 21.93
C GLY A 32 -4.39 17.93 21.60
N ARG A 33 -4.04 19.22 21.38
CA ARG A 33 -4.99 20.24 20.91
C ARG A 33 -5.50 19.94 19.51
N ALA A 34 -4.60 19.64 18.57
CA ALA A 34 -4.97 19.31 17.19
C ALA A 34 -5.83 18.03 17.13
N ALA A 35 -5.47 17.00 17.93
CA ALA A 35 -6.26 15.78 18.03
C ALA A 35 -7.67 16.04 18.57
N SER A 36 -7.78 16.88 19.61
CA SER A 36 -9.09 17.28 20.15
C SER A 36 -9.93 18.03 19.12
N GLU A 37 -9.31 18.87 18.30
CA GLU A 37 -10.01 19.60 17.25
C GLU A 37 -10.54 18.66 16.16
N GLN A 38 -9.73 17.69 15.73
CA GLN A 38 -10.15 16.70 14.75
C GLN A 38 -11.28 15.81 15.28
N LEU A 39 -11.22 15.40 16.56
CA LEU A 39 -12.29 14.67 17.22
C LEU A 39 -13.60 15.47 17.20
N CYS A 40 -13.58 16.75 17.62
CA CYS A 40 -14.77 17.60 17.65
C CYS A 40 -15.35 17.84 16.24
N ARG A 41 -14.51 17.92 15.21
CA ARG A 41 -14.95 18.08 13.81
C ARG A 41 -15.54 16.78 13.25
N ALA A 42 -15.01 15.63 13.68
CA ALA A 42 -15.44 14.33 13.17
C ALA A 42 -16.75 13.84 13.77
N PHE A 43 -17.03 14.19 15.04
CA PHE A 43 -18.15 13.67 15.82
C PHE A 43 -18.92 14.81 16.53
N PRO A 44 -19.36 15.86 15.81
CA PRO A 44 -20.05 16.99 16.42
C PRO A 44 -21.40 16.61 17.03
N GLU A 45 -22.05 15.55 16.52
CA GLU A 45 -23.33 15.04 16.96
C GLU A 45 -23.26 14.34 18.33
N LEU A 46 -22.07 13.93 18.77
CA LEU A 46 -21.89 13.28 20.07
C LEU A 46 -21.70 14.27 21.24
N PHE A 47 -21.51 15.57 20.93
CA PHE A 47 -21.38 16.61 21.96
C PHE A 47 -22.70 16.84 22.70
N PRO A 48 -22.70 17.03 24.06
CA PRO A 48 -21.60 16.98 25.03
C PRO A 48 -21.45 15.61 25.72
N GLY A 49 -21.54 14.53 24.98
CA GLY A 49 -21.54 13.15 25.48
C GLY A 49 -20.29 12.79 26.29
N PRO A 50 -20.32 11.68 27.05
CA PRO A 50 -19.17 11.22 27.77
C PRO A 50 -18.13 10.62 26.83
N VAL A 51 -16.90 11.17 26.86
CA VAL A 51 -15.70 10.65 26.20
C VAL A 51 -14.88 9.86 27.20
N LEU A 52 -14.50 8.66 26.84
CA LEU A 52 -13.58 7.85 27.64
C LEU A 52 -12.22 7.80 26.95
N ILE A 53 -11.18 8.30 27.62
CA ILE A 53 -9.80 8.27 27.16
C ILE A 53 -9.08 7.14 27.87
N LEU A 54 -8.54 6.17 27.12
CA LEU A 54 -7.67 5.12 27.63
C LEU A 54 -6.23 5.51 27.33
N ALA A 55 -5.45 5.78 28.36
CA ALA A 55 -4.10 6.33 28.24
C ALA A 55 -3.03 5.40 28.82
N GLY A 56 -1.88 5.34 28.14
CA GLY A 56 -0.69 4.65 28.61
C GLY A 56 0.25 5.57 29.41
N LYS A 57 1.43 5.04 29.76
CA LYS A 57 2.46 5.77 30.53
C LYS A 57 3.36 6.67 29.70
N GLY A 58 3.40 6.49 28.36
CA GLY A 58 4.32 7.16 27.44
C GLY A 58 3.78 8.48 26.91
N ASN A 59 4.47 9.03 25.89
CA ASN A 59 4.09 10.29 25.25
C ASN A 59 2.69 10.25 24.63
N ASN A 60 2.29 9.12 24.02
CA ASN A 60 0.93 8.96 23.50
C ASN A 60 -0.15 9.13 24.59
N GLY A 61 0.12 8.60 25.80
CA GLY A 61 -0.71 8.88 26.98
C GLY A 61 -0.70 10.36 27.36
N GLY A 62 0.46 11.02 27.26
CA GLY A 62 0.61 12.45 27.46
C GLY A 62 -0.25 13.29 26.51
N ASP A 63 -0.29 12.95 25.24
CA ASP A 63 -1.18 13.57 24.24
C ASP A 63 -2.65 13.36 24.64
N GLY A 64 -2.99 12.16 25.14
CA GLY A 64 -4.31 11.85 25.71
C GLY A 64 -4.68 12.70 26.92
N TYR A 65 -3.71 13.04 27.81
CA TYR A 65 -3.95 13.93 28.95
C TYR A 65 -4.22 15.37 28.50
N VAL A 66 -3.52 15.84 27.46
CA VAL A 66 -3.81 17.14 26.85
C VAL A 66 -5.20 17.14 26.21
N MET A 67 -5.57 16.07 25.47
CA MET A 67 -6.91 15.92 24.92
C MET A 67 -7.99 15.96 26.00
N ALA A 68 -7.79 15.24 27.12
CA ALA A 68 -8.73 15.24 28.23
C ALA A 68 -9.00 16.68 28.73
N ARG A 69 -7.93 17.43 28.95
CA ARG A 69 -8.03 18.83 29.39
C ARG A 69 -8.75 19.71 28.38
N VAL A 70 -8.36 19.63 27.10
CA VAL A 70 -8.93 20.47 26.03
C VAL A 70 -10.41 20.17 25.80
N LEU A 71 -10.79 18.90 25.85
CA LEU A 71 -12.19 18.49 25.70
C LEU A 71 -13.05 18.94 26.89
N LEU A 72 -12.54 18.84 28.13
CA LEU A 72 -13.20 19.38 29.33
C LEU A 72 -13.45 20.88 29.20
N GLU A 73 -12.46 21.67 28.80
CA GLU A 73 -12.57 23.12 28.60
C GLU A 73 -13.58 23.48 27.48
N ARG A 74 -13.79 22.56 26.52
CA ARG A 74 -14.80 22.70 25.46
C ARG A 74 -16.19 22.25 25.87
N GLY A 75 -16.38 21.78 27.10
CA GLY A 75 -17.66 21.38 27.65
C GLY A 75 -18.04 19.91 27.43
N TRP A 76 -17.11 19.06 26.98
CA TRP A 76 -17.32 17.62 26.96
C TRP A 76 -17.22 17.02 28.37
N ARG A 77 -17.97 15.96 28.62
CA ARG A 77 -17.78 15.12 29.81
C ARG A 77 -16.66 14.14 29.51
N VAL A 78 -15.58 14.15 30.29
CA VAL A 78 -14.42 13.31 30.03
C VAL A 78 -14.05 12.51 31.27
N ARG A 79 -13.84 11.20 31.09
CA ARG A 79 -13.16 10.33 32.05
C ARG A 79 -11.88 9.79 31.41
N THR A 80 -10.79 9.74 32.19
CA THR A 80 -9.50 9.22 31.74
C THR A 80 -9.11 7.99 32.55
N LEU A 81 -8.95 6.84 31.87
CA LEU A 81 -8.46 5.60 32.45
C LEU A 81 -6.97 5.47 32.10
N ILE A 82 -6.12 5.42 33.10
CA ILE A 82 -4.67 5.35 32.96
C ILE A 82 -4.21 3.94 33.30
N LEU A 83 -3.72 3.21 32.28
CA LEU A 83 -3.24 1.82 32.42
C LEU A 83 -1.76 1.79 32.82
N ALA A 84 -1.43 2.49 33.89
CA ALA A 84 -0.09 2.54 34.46
C ALA A 84 -0.15 3.03 35.91
N GLU A 85 0.87 2.72 36.70
CA GLU A 85 1.08 3.37 37.99
C GLU A 85 1.52 4.81 37.78
N ALA A 86 1.06 5.71 38.64
CA ALA A 86 1.41 7.15 38.57
C ALA A 86 2.93 7.41 38.60
N THR A 87 3.66 6.58 39.32
CA THR A 87 5.13 6.63 39.44
C THR A 87 5.87 6.22 38.17
N ALA A 88 5.22 5.47 37.29
CA ALA A 88 5.80 5.02 36.02
C ALA A 88 5.67 6.06 34.90
N ILE A 89 4.89 7.14 35.12
CA ILE A 89 4.69 8.21 34.15
C ILE A 89 5.77 9.27 34.37
N ALA A 90 6.56 9.58 33.34
CA ALA A 90 7.72 10.46 33.43
C ALA A 90 7.71 11.54 32.32
N GLY A 91 8.68 12.46 32.36
CA GLY A 91 8.89 13.48 31.34
C GLY A 91 7.70 14.42 31.12
N ASP A 92 7.45 14.75 29.85
CA ASP A 92 6.38 15.65 29.43
C ASP A 92 4.99 15.09 29.75
N ALA A 93 4.78 13.78 29.62
CA ALA A 93 3.54 13.11 29.98
C ALA A 93 3.19 13.30 31.46
N ALA A 94 4.18 13.21 32.36
CA ALA A 94 3.98 13.46 33.79
C ALA A 94 3.63 14.94 34.08
N GLN A 95 4.16 15.87 33.30
CA GLN A 95 3.82 17.29 33.43
C GLN A 95 2.35 17.51 33.01
N MET A 96 1.90 16.95 31.90
CA MET A 96 0.51 17.07 31.43
C MET A 96 -0.48 16.39 32.38
N LEU A 97 -0.11 15.24 32.95
CA LEU A 97 -0.93 14.58 33.96
C LEU A 97 -1.12 15.46 35.20
N ARG A 98 -0.04 16.11 35.71
CA ARG A 98 -0.14 17.04 36.85
C ARG A 98 -1.08 18.21 36.55
N VAL A 99 -1.06 18.76 35.34
CA VAL A 99 -1.99 19.81 34.90
C VAL A 99 -3.43 19.30 34.97
N LEU A 100 -3.69 18.14 34.38
CA LEU A 100 -5.01 17.52 34.34
C LEU A 100 -5.54 17.23 35.78
N GLN A 101 -4.71 16.70 36.66
CA GLN A 101 -5.05 16.46 38.07
C GLN A 101 -5.45 17.74 38.82
N ARG A 102 -4.77 18.88 38.55
CA ARG A 102 -5.09 20.18 39.19
C ARG A 102 -6.43 20.76 38.74
N LEU A 103 -6.98 20.31 37.63
CA LEU A 103 -8.31 20.70 37.16
C LEU A 103 -9.44 19.85 37.77
N SER A 104 -9.11 18.97 38.74
CA SER A 104 -10.08 18.04 39.35
C SER A 104 -10.80 17.17 38.31
N ALA A 105 -10.10 16.81 37.23
CA ALA A 105 -10.63 15.93 36.19
C ALA A 105 -10.91 14.52 36.72
N ASP A 106 -11.86 13.83 36.12
CA ASP A 106 -12.20 12.44 36.46
C ASP A 106 -11.13 11.49 35.90
N ILE A 107 -10.20 11.08 36.78
CA ILE A 107 -9.03 10.25 36.46
C ILE A 107 -9.06 8.98 37.30
N CYS A 108 -8.92 7.81 36.65
CA CYS A 108 -8.83 6.52 37.31
C CYS A 108 -7.57 5.78 36.87
N PHE A 109 -6.77 5.32 37.83
CA PHE A 109 -5.65 4.42 37.57
C PHE A 109 -6.16 2.97 37.55
N ILE A 110 -5.82 2.25 36.50
CA ILE A 110 -6.31 0.90 36.24
C ILE A 110 -5.16 -0.10 36.44
N ASP A 111 -5.36 -1.02 37.36
CA ASP A 111 -4.38 -2.04 37.79
C ASP A 111 -4.78 -3.48 37.42
N SER A 112 -6.04 -3.68 37.02
CA SER A 112 -6.59 -5.01 36.77
C SER A 112 -7.71 -4.99 35.73
N SER A 113 -7.98 -6.14 35.13
CA SER A 113 -9.10 -6.38 34.22
C SER A 113 -10.44 -6.01 34.87
N ALA A 114 -10.65 -6.44 36.13
CA ALA A 114 -11.88 -6.14 36.86
C ALA A 114 -12.07 -4.62 37.09
N SER A 115 -10.99 -3.90 37.38
CA SER A 115 -10.98 -2.44 37.51
C SER A 115 -11.32 -1.78 36.16
N LEU A 116 -10.70 -2.25 35.06
CA LEU A 116 -10.98 -1.75 33.71
C LEU A 116 -12.48 -1.89 33.35
N GLN A 117 -13.02 -3.09 33.47
CA GLN A 117 -14.42 -3.38 33.12
C GLN A 117 -15.40 -2.55 33.95
N ARG A 118 -15.14 -2.42 35.26
CA ARG A 118 -15.97 -1.60 36.15
C ARG A 118 -15.99 -0.13 35.71
N HIS A 119 -14.82 0.49 35.55
CA HIS A 119 -14.72 1.91 35.21
C HIS A 119 -15.21 2.19 33.78
N PHE A 120 -15.01 1.25 32.85
CA PHE A 120 -15.56 1.35 31.50
C PHE A 120 -17.09 1.36 31.51
N SER A 121 -17.71 0.44 32.26
CA SER A 121 -19.17 0.36 32.41
C SER A 121 -19.78 1.58 33.11
N GLU A 122 -19.12 2.08 34.18
CA GLU A 122 -19.55 3.27 34.91
C GLU A 122 -19.51 4.54 34.06
N ALA A 123 -18.51 4.67 33.16
CA ALA A 123 -18.32 5.84 32.32
C ALA A 123 -19.46 6.04 31.31
N ARG A 124 -20.09 4.94 30.84
CA ARG A 124 -21.13 4.93 29.79
C ARG A 124 -20.73 5.82 28.59
N PRO A 125 -19.57 5.59 27.98
CA PRO A 125 -19.06 6.46 26.94
C PRO A 125 -19.92 6.39 25.66
N VAL A 126 -19.90 7.47 24.89
CA VAL A 126 -20.44 7.50 23.52
C VAL A 126 -19.31 7.60 22.49
N LEU A 127 -18.07 7.86 22.97
CA LEU A 127 -16.88 7.99 22.14
C LEU A 127 -15.65 7.55 22.95
N LEU A 128 -14.77 6.79 22.31
CA LEU A 128 -13.51 6.32 22.89
C LEU A 128 -12.32 7.03 22.26
N VAL A 129 -11.31 7.28 23.10
CA VAL A 129 -9.99 7.75 22.64
C VAL A 129 -8.94 6.73 23.04
N ASP A 130 -8.26 6.18 22.05
CA ASP A 130 -7.11 5.31 22.22
C ASP A 130 -5.83 6.14 22.28
N ALA A 131 -5.29 6.30 23.46
CA ALA A 131 -4.00 6.94 23.76
C ALA A 131 -3.08 5.98 24.55
N LEU A 132 -3.22 4.65 24.31
CA LEU A 132 -2.50 3.62 25.06
C LEU A 132 -1.04 3.51 24.63
N LEU A 133 -0.80 3.26 23.34
CA LEU A 133 0.52 2.96 22.77
C LEU A 133 0.70 3.74 21.46
N GLY A 134 1.83 4.40 21.28
CA GLY A 134 2.19 5.11 20.05
C GLY A 134 3.30 4.38 19.28
N THR A 135 4.08 5.11 18.49
CA THR A 135 5.15 4.61 17.60
C THR A 135 6.33 3.93 18.32
N GLY A 136 6.39 3.97 19.63
CA GLY A 136 7.42 3.28 20.42
C GLY A 136 7.19 1.80 20.67
N LEU A 137 6.14 1.20 20.09
CA LEU A 137 5.81 -0.22 20.27
C LEU A 137 6.78 -1.11 19.47
N THR A 138 7.47 -2.03 20.16
CA THR A 138 8.47 -2.95 19.56
C THR A 138 8.20 -4.42 19.87
N ALA A 139 7.20 -4.71 20.71
CA ALA A 139 6.89 -6.08 21.14
C ALA A 139 5.38 -6.34 21.13
N PRO A 140 4.94 -7.61 21.03
CA PRO A 140 3.53 -7.95 21.05
C PRO A 140 2.82 -7.43 22.30
N VAL A 141 1.67 -6.79 22.12
CA VAL A 141 0.80 -6.29 23.20
C VAL A 141 0.26 -7.46 23.99
N ARG A 142 0.33 -7.39 25.31
CA ARG A 142 -0.09 -8.45 26.25
C ARG A 142 -0.73 -7.88 27.51
N GLY A 143 -1.37 -8.76 28.28
CA GLY A 143 -1.94 -8.42 29.59
C GLY A 143 -2.98 -7.32 29.51
N LEU A 144 -2.98 -6.41 30.48
CA LEU A 144 -4.01 -5.39 30.65
C LEU A 144 -4.17 -4.47 29.42
N TYR A 145 -3.08 -4.19 28.69
CA TYR A 145 -3.16 -3.42 27.44
C TYR A 145 -3.89 -4.18 26.34
N ALA A 146 -3.67 -5.49 26.22
CA ALA A 146 -4.41 -6.30 25.24
C ALA A 146 -5.90 -6.37 25.57
N GLU A 147 -6.22 -6.57 26.85
CA GLU A 147 -7.61 -6.58 27.34
C GLU A 147 -8.31 -5.23 27.11
N ALA A 148 -7.60 -4.12 27.27
CA ALA A 148 -8.13 -2.78 26.98
C ALA A 148 -8.43 -2.61 25.50
N ILE A 149 -7.53 -3.06 24.61
CA ILE A 149 -7.74 -3.04 23.16
C ILE A 149 -8.97 -3.90 22.78
N GLU A 150 -9.09 -5.08 23.35
CA GLU A 150 -10.25 -5.97 23.12
C GLU A 150 -11.55 -5.33 23.62
N THR A 151 -11.51 -4.64 24.78
CA THR A 151 -12.66 -3.91 25.32
C THR A 151 -13.07 -2.76 24.41
N ILE A 152 -12.11 -1.98 23.89
CA ILE A 152 -12.36 -0.93 22.91
C ILE A 152 -13.03 -1.52 21.66
N ASN A 153 -12.42 -2.54 21.06
CA ASN A 153 -12.91 -3.17 19.82
C ASN A 153 -14.28 -3.81 19.98
N GLY A 154 -14.58 -4.39 21.15
CA GLY A 154 -15.87 -5.03 21.47
C GLY A 154 -16.98 -4.06 21.85
N SER A 155 -16.69 -2.77 22.03
CA SER A 155 -17.66 -1.79 22.52
C SER A 155 -18.72 -1.40 21.49
N GLY A 156 -18.41 -1.46 20.20
CA GLY A 156 -19.26 -0.96 19.11
C GLY A 156 -19.40 0.56 19.07
N LEU A 157 -18.57 1.29 19.83
CA LEU A 157 -18.55 2.76 19.88
C LEU A 157 -17.55 3.33 18.89
N PRO A 158 -17.72 4.58 18.42
CA PRO A 158 -16.70 5.28 17.66
C PRO A 158 -15.40 5.40 18.44
N VAL A 159 -14.26 5.20 17.73
CA VAL A 159 -12.91 5.21 18.30
C VAL A 159 -12.01 6.20 17.59
N VAL A 160 -11.38 7.08 18.35
CA VAL A 160 -10.33 7.99 17.87
C VAL A 160 -8.98 7.51 18.38
N ALA A 161 -8.08 7.11 17.49
CA ALA A 161 -6.70 6.76 17.86
C ALA A 161 -5.78 7.98 17.78
N VAL A 162 -4.95 8.13 18.80
CA VAL A 162 -3.93 9.18 18.93
C VAL A 162 -2.64 8.69 18.29
N ASP A 163 -2.15 9.41 17.31
CA ASP A 163 -0.97 9.17 16.48
C ASP A 163 -1.07 7.91 15.61
N ILE A 164 -1.20 6.73 16.21
CA ILE A 164 -1.36 5.44 15.53
C ILE A 164 -2.24 4.52 16.39
N PRO A 165 -3.11 3.67 15.80
CA PRO A 165 -3.89 2.74 16.58
C PRO A 165 -3.00 1.83 17.42
N SER A 166 -3.27 1.77 18.72
CA SER A 166 -2.46 0.97 19.65
C SER A 166 -2.38 -0.48 19.19
N GLY A 167 -1.17 -1.02 19.14
CA GLY A 167 -0.89 -2.37 18.64
C GLY A 167 -0.41 -2.45 17.19
N VAL A 168 -0.46 -1.35 16.44
CA VAL A 168 0.11 -1.26 15.08
C VAL A 168 1.56 -0.80 15.13
N ASP A 169 2.45 -1.49 14.44
CA ASP A 169 3.85 -1.10 14.24
C ASP A 169 3.94 0.05 13.23
N GLY A 170 4.49 1.18 13.64
CA GLY A 170 4.58 2.39 12.82
C GLY A 170 5.49 2.27 11.60
N SER A 171 6.47 1.37 11.62
CA SER A 171 7.48 1.21 10.56
C SER A 171 7.14 0.15 9.53
N SER A 172 6.21 -0.79 9.83
CA SER A 172 5.88 -1.91 8.94
C SER A 172 4.38 -2.13 8.71
N GLY A 173 3.52 -1.60 9.58
CA GLY A 173 2.08 -1.86 9.58
C GLY A 173 1.68 -3.21 10.17
N ARG A 174 2.60 -3.93 10.77
CA ARG A 174 2.30 -5.20 11.45
C ARG A 174 1.40 -4.96 12.67
N VAL A 175 0.49 -5.89 12.91
CA VAL A 175 -0.25 -5.93 14.18
C VAL A 175 0.54 -6.77 15.17
N LEU A 176 1.01 -6.14 16.23
CA LEU A 176 1.82 -6.78 17.26
C LEU A 176 0.92 -7.34 18.38
N GLY A 177 0.42 -8.55 18.18
CA GLY A 177 -0.53 -9.22 19.06
C GLY A 177 -1.98 -8.83 18.74
N THR A 178 -2.50 -7.78 19.35
CA THR A 178 -3.81 -7.19 19.04
C THR A 178 -3.66 -5.70 18.77
N ALA A 179 -4.61 -5.10 18.02
CA ALA A 179 -4.61 -3.66 17.74
C ALA A 179 -6.03 -3.08 17.77
N VAL A 180 -6.12 -1.81 18.11
CA VAL A 180 -7.35 -1.03 18.09
C VAL A 180 -7.85 -0.87 16.66
N ASN A 181 -9.18 -1.00 16.46
CA ASN A 181 -9.89 -0.62 15.24
C ASN A 181 -10.40 0.82 15.42
N ALA A 182 -9.74 1.78 14.82
CA ALA A 182 -10.16 3.17 14.90
C ALA A 182 -11.11 3.55 13.76
N ASP A 183 -12.05 4.47 14.02
CA ASP A 183 -12.85 5.15 12.99
C ASP A 183 -12.12 6.39 12.48
N LEU A 184 -11.31 7.02 13.35
CA LEU A 184 -10.44 8.14 13.04
C LEU A 184 -9.08 7.94 13.71
N THR A 185 -8.02 8.09 12.95
CA THR A 185 -6.65 8.22 13.49
C THR A 185 -6.16 9.63 13.26
N VAL A 186 -5.77 10.32 14.34
CA VAL A 186 -5.14 11.64 14.24
C VAL A 186 -3.64 11.48 14.38
N CYS A 187 -2.96 11.52 13.24
CA CYS A 187 -1.53 11.33 13.13
C CYS A 187 -0.79 12.65 13.21
N PHE A 188 0.31 12.69 13.93
CA PHE A 188 1.10 13.88 14.15
C PHE A 188 2.19 14.02 13.10
N ASP A 189 2.27 15.22 12.50
CA ASP A 189 3.28 15.71 11.57
C ASP A 189 3.29 14.94 10.23
N HIS A 190 3.65 13.66 10.21
CA HIS A 190 3.68 12.82 9.02
C HIS A 190 2.97 11.48 9.23
N GLY A 191 2.29 10.99 8.19
CA GLY A 191 1.80 9.63 8.15
C GLY A 191 2.95 8.64 8.37
N LYS A 192 2.72 7.61 9.19
CA LYS A 192 3.69 6.52 9.38
C LYS A 192 3.43 5.42 8.35
N ILE A 193 4.46 4.64 7.99
CA ILE A 193 4.33 3.50 7.09
C ILE A 193 3.18 2.58 7.55
N GLY A 194 3.05 2.39 8.87
CA GLY A 194 1.99 1.60 9.48
C GLY A 194 0.56 2.05 9.17
N HIS A 195 0.34 3.32 8.82
CA HIS A 195 -0.97 3.82 8.40
C HIS A 195 -1.35 3.38 6.98
N GLY A 196 -0.37 3.18 6.11
CA GLY A 196 -0.59 2.78 4.72
C GLY A 196 -0.45 1.28 4.46
N ALA A 197 0.43 0.61 5.19
CA ALA A 197 0.76 -0.79 4.98
C ALA A 197 -0.26 -1.73 5.67
N TRP A 198 -0.60 -2.84 4.99
CA TRP A 198 -1.44 -3.91 5.55
C TRP A 198 -0.63 -4.77 6.54
N PRO A 199 -1.23 -5.25 7.65
CA PRO A 199 -2.65 -5.10 8.08
C PRO A 199 -2.97 -3.82 8.87
N GLY A 200 -1.99 -2.98 9.20
CA GLY A 200 -2.16 -1.75 9.96
C GLY A 200 -3.18 -0.80 9.32
N ALA A 201 -3.12 -0.62 8.01
CA ALA A 201 -4.04 0.23 7.26
C ALA A 201 -5.54 -0.10 7.49
N ALA A 202 -5.87 -1.35 7.81
CA ALA A 202 -7.24 -1.75 8.14
C ALA A 202 -7.70 -1.30 9.54
N ARG A 203 -6.77 -0.80 10.36
CA ARG A 203 -7.02 -0.39 11.75
C ARG A 203 -7.18 1.12 11.90
N VAL A 204 -6.81 1.88 10.86
CA VAL A 204 -6.63 3.33 10.92
C VAL A 204 -7.95 4.10 10.80
N GLY A 205 -8.94 3.53 10.12
CA GLY A 205 -10.14 4.30 9.75
C GLY A 205 -9.78 5.49 8.85
N ARG A 206 -10.42 6.63 9.09
CA ARG A 206 -10.04 7.88 8.42
C ARG A 206 -8.75 8.44 9.03
N LEU A 207 -7.73 8.67 8.21
CA LEU A 207 -6.47 9.28 8.65
C LEU A 207 -6.54 10.80 8.52
N ALA A 208 -6.26 11.51 9.62
CA ALA A 208 -6.06 12.95 9.66
C ALA A 208 -4.63 13.26 10.09
N VAL A 209 -3.82 13.79 9.20
CA VAL A 209 -2.46 14.24 9.52
C VAL A 209 -2.51 15.70 9.96
N VAL A 210 -1.97 16.02 11.12
CA VAL A 210 -1.98 17.37 11.71
C VAL A 210 -0.56 17.85 11.99
N ASP A 211 -0.30 19.11 11.69
CA ASP A 211 0.95 19.78 12.04
C ASP A 211 1.00 20.03 13.54
N ILE A 212 2.13 19.69 14.16
CA ILE A 212 2.41 19.90 15.59
C ILE A 212 3.55 20.91 15.83
N GLY A 213 4.09 21.49 14.75
CA GLY A 213 5.11 22.53 14.78
C GLY A 213 6.55 22.03 14.71
N ILE A 214 6.79 20.84 14.15
CA ILE A 214 8.15 20.36 13.84
C ILE A 214 8.63 21.02 12.55
N PRO A 215 9.72 21.80 12.58
CA PRO A 215 10.22 22.47 11.38
C PRO A 215 10.67 21.47 10.30
N SER A 216 10.36 21.75 9.03
CA SER A 216 10.66 20.87 7.90
C SER A 216 12.14 20.46 7.79
N ARG A 217 13.07 21.29 8.25
CA ARG A 217 14.50 20.95 8.31
C ARG A 217 14.85 19.79 9.26
N CYS A 218 13.93 19.41 10.17
CA CYS A 218 14.08 18.25 11.04
C CYS A 218 13.72 16.92 10.35
N HIS A 219 13.17 16.98 9.14
CA HIS A 219 12.78 15.80 8.36
C HIS A 219 13.85 15.33 7.38
N VAL A 220 15.09 15.72 7.57
CA VAL A 220 16.21 15.26 6.75
C VAL A 220 16.51 13.81 7.14
N SER A 221 16.27 12.89 6.22
CA SER A 221 16.56 11.48 6.39
C SER A 221 17.36 10.99 5.19
N GLU A 222 18.40 10.19 5.45
CA GLU A 222 19.15 9.46 4.43
C GLU A 222 18.39 8.20 3.96
N LEU A 223 17.29 7.84 4.65
CA LEU A 223 16.50 6.67 4.30
C LEU A 223 15.67 6.93 3.05
N PRO A 224 15.52 5.91 2.19
CA PRO A 224 14.70 6.02 0.98
C PRO A 224 13.25 6.41 1.27
N GLU A 225 12.65 7.13 0.34
CA GLU A 225 11.29 7.64 0.46
C GLU A 225 10.25 6.52 0.45
N CYS A 226 9.27 6.61 1.37
CA CYS A 226 8.05 5.83 1.32
C CYS A 226 6.84 6.76 1.12
N ARG A 227 5.88 6.34 0.28
CA ARG A 227 4.66 7.12 0.04
C ARG A 227 3.41 6.24 -0.07
N LEU A 228 2.29 6.76 0.37
CA LEU A 228 0.99 6.25 -0.02
C LEU A 228 0.63 6.87 -1.37
N LEU A 229 0.54 6.03 -2.39
CA LEU A 229 0.14 6.45 -3.74
C LEU A 229 -1.37 6.68 -3.74
N ASP A 230 -1.78 7.93 -3.66
CA ASP A 230 -3.16 8.39 -3.71
C ASP A 230 -3.53 8.97 -5.09
N GLY A 231 -4.79 9.39 -5.24
CA GLY A 231 -5.28 9.91 -6.52
C GLY A 231 -4.52 11.14 -7.02
N ALA A 232 -4.12 12.04 -6.12
CA ALA A 232 -3.39 13.25 -6.50
C ALA A 232 -1.98 12.92 -7.03
N GLU A 233 -1.26 12.01 -6.37
CA GLU A 233 0.04 11.52 -6.83
C GLU A 233 -0.08 10.75 -8.14
N ALA A 234 -1.08 9.85 -8.25
CA ALA A 234 -1.31 9.08 -9.46
C ALA A 234 -1.67 9.98 -10.66
N ALA A 235 -2.43 11.05 -10.44
CA ALA A 235 -2.73 12.06 -11.47
C ALA A 235 -1.45 12.74 -12.00
N GLY A 236 -0.51 13.03 -11.10
CA GLY A 236 0.80 13.60 -11.48
C GLY A 236 1.68 12.67 -12.32
N LEU A 237 1.41 11.36 -12.30
CA LEU A 237 2.14 10.37 -13.10
C LEU A 237 1.55 10.15 -14.49
N LEU A 238 0.35 10.68 -14.80
CA LEU A 238 -0.29 10.45 -16.10
C LEU A 238 0.60 10.94 -17.26
N PRO A 239 0.95 10.06 -18.22
CA PRO A 239 1.74 10.47 -19.35
C PRO A 239 0.96 11.46 -20.23
N PRO A 240 1.63 12.53 -20.73
CA PRO A 240 0.99 13.54 -21.57
C PRO A 240 0.53 12.92 -22.90
N ARG A 241 -0.62 13.41 -23.39
CA ARG A 241 -1.16 12.99 -24.67
C ARG A 241 -1.38 14.18 -25.59
N PRO A 242 -0.31 14.68 -26.27
CA PRO A 242 -0.41 15.85 -27.13
C PRO A 242 -1.36 15.61 -28.32
N SER A 243 -2.12 16.62 -28.70
CA SER A 243 -3.12 16.55 -29.77
C SER A 243 -2.55 16.23 -31.15
N GLY A 244 -1.26 16.52 -31.39
CA GLY A 244 -0.54 16.18 -32.63
C GLY A 244 0.09 14.77 -32.63
N GLY A 245 -0.14 13.96 -31.60
CA GLY A 245 0.43 12.62 -31.51
C GLY A 245 -0.16 11.64 -32.51
N HIS A 246 0.66 10.65 -32.92
CA HIS A 246 0.24 9.52 -33.78
C HIS A 246 0.51 8.19 -33.08
N LYS A 247 -0.05 7.08 -33.57
CA LYS A 247 0.06 5.76 -32.93
C LYS A 247 1.49 5.35 -32.57
N GLY A 248 2.49 5.64 -33.41
CA GLY A 248 3.90 5.34 -33.13
C GLY A 248 4.50 6.20 -32.03
N ALA A 249 3.97 7.41 -31.78
CA ALA A 249 4.44 8.30 -30.71
C ALA A 249 4.00 7.82 -29.31
N PHE A 250 2.98 6.97 -29.24
CA PHE A 250 2.46 6.43 -27.99
C PHE A 250 2.96 5.01 -27.68
N GLY A 251 4.02 4.59 -28.38
CA GLY A 251 4.73 3.34 -28.16
C GLY A 251 4.08 2.11 -28.77
N HIS A 252 4.84 1.02 -28.81
CA HIS A 252 4.45 -0.28 -29.28
C HIS A 252 4.83 -1.35 -28.25
N LEU A 253 3.85 -1.95 -27.63
CA LEU A 253 4.02 -3.05 -26.66
C LEU A 253 4.06 -4.38 -27.39
N LEU A 254 5.03 -5.24 -27.06
CA LEU A 254 5.01 -6.66 -27.34
C LEU A 254 4.51 -7.43 -26.12
N VAL A 255 3.49 -8.24 -26.26
CA VAL A 255 2.98 -9.16 -25.23
C VAL A 255 3.30 -10.59 -25.65
N VAL A 256 4.04 -11.33 -24.84
CA VAL A 256 4.34 -12.76 -25.04
C VAL A 256 3.51 -13.56 -24.04
N ALA A 257 2.42 -14.17 -24.51
CA ALA A 257 1.41 -14.73 -23.62
C ALA A 257 0.58 -15.84 -24.28
N GLY A 258 -0.06 -16.63 -23.44
CA GLY A 258 -1.03 -17.65 -23.84
C GLY A 258 -0.42 -19.00 -24.18
N SER A 259 -1.23 -20.02 -24.01
CA SER A 259 -1.01 -21.40 -24.40
C SER A 259 -2.36 -22.09 -24.56
N SER A 260 -2.37 -23.34 -25.00
CA SER A 260 -3.60 -24.15 -25.09
C SER A 260 -4.35 -24.14 -23.75
N GLY A 261 -5.63 -23.77 -23.75
CA GLY A 261 -6.47 -23.62 -22.58
C GLY A 261 -6.32 -22.29 -21.83
N LYS A 262 -5.32 -21.44 -22.15
CA LYS A 262 -5.02 -20.17 -21.45
C LYS A 262 -5.07 -18.95 -22.40
N THR A 263 -5.85 -19.00 -23.47
CA THR A 263 -6.01 -17.88 -24.43
C THR A 263 -6.60 -16.62 -23.80
N GLY A 264 -7.35 -16.77 -22.69
CA GLY A 264 -7.94 -15.66 -21.96
C GLY A 264 -6.90 -14.73 -21.37
N ALA A 265 -5.80 -15.26 -20.82
CA ALA A 265 -4.72 -14.47 -20.24
C ALA A 265 -4.04 -13.57 -21.29
N ALA A 266 -3.73 -14.12 -22.48
CA ALA A 266 -3.15 -13.34 -23.57
C ALA A 266 -4.10 -12.25 -24.08
N ALA A 267 -5.40 -12.56 -24.18
CA ALA A 267 -6.41 -11.59 -24.61
C ALA A 267 -6.57 -10.44 -23.61
N LEU A 268 -6.62 -10.75 -22.31
CA LEU A 268 -6.73 -9.74 -21.23
C LEU A 268 -5.50 -8.83 -21.20
N ALA A 269 -4.30 -9.38 -21.29
CA ALA A 269 -3.07 -8.60 -21.33
C ALA A 269 -2.99 -7.71 -22.58
N GLY A 270 -3.36 -8.24 -23.75
CA GLY A 270 -3.40 -7.47 -24.99
C GLY A 270 -4.39 -6.31 -24.94
N GLU A 271 -5.64 -6.58 -24.52
CA GLU A 271 -6.68 -5.55 -24.39
C GLU A 271 -6.29 -4.48 -23.36
N ALA A 272 -5.75 -4.88 -22.19
CA ALA A 272 -5.27 -3.92 -21.18
C ALA A 272 -4.12 -3.06 -21.71
N GLY A 273 -3.22 -3.63 -22.51
CA GLY A 273 -2.18 -2.87 -23.21
C GLY A 273 -2.75 -1.77 -24.10
N VAL A 274 -3.78 -2.08 -24.91
CA VAL A 274 -4.49 -1.08 -25.74
C VAL A 274 -5.14 -0.02 -24.84
N ARG A 275 -5.86 -0.42 -23.81
CA ARG A 275 -6.60 0.47 -22.90
C ARG A 275 -5.70 1.33 -22.00
N SER A 276 -4.42 0.97 -21.85
CA SER A 276 -3.43 1.81 -21.17
C SER A 276 -3.18 3.14 -21.88
N GLY A 277 -3.53 3.24 -23.15
CA GLY A 277 -3.22 4.36 -24.04
C GLY A 277 -1.99 4.13 -24.92
N CYS A 278 -1.40 2.93 -24.90
CA CYS A 278 -0.35 2.53 -25.83
C CYS A 278 -0.85 2.63 -27.28
N GLY A 279 0.02 3.07 -28.17
CA GLY A 279 -0.37 3.34 -29.56
C GLY A 279 -0.54 2.07 -30.41
N LEU A 280 0.25 1.04 -30.13
CA LEU A 280 0.23 -0.25 -30.81
C LEU A 280 0.50 -1.38 -29.81
N VAL A 281 -0.18 -2.50 -29.97
CA VAL A 281 0.05 -3.72 -29.19
C VAL A 281 0.14 -4.91 -30.14
N THR A 282 1.14 -5.76 -29.94
CA THR A 282 1.24 -7.05 -30.65
C THR A 282 1.29 -8.16 -29.60
N VAL A 283 0.43 -9.16 -29.73
CA VAL A 283 0.42 -10.35 -28.88
C VAL A 283 1.09 -11.50 -29.65
N ALA A 284 2.26 -11.90 -29.20
CA ALA A 284 2.97 -13.07 -29.70
C ALA A 284 2.53 -14.31 -28.93
N CYS A 285 2.09 -15.34 -29.61
CA CYS A 285 1.49 -16.53 -29.02
C CYS A 285 1.86 -17.81 -29.80
N PRO A 286 1.69 -19.00 -29.22
CA PRO A 286 1.78 -20.26 -29.96
C PRO A 286 0.86 -20.28 -31.16
N ALA A 287 1.32 -20.84 -32.31
CA ALA A 287 0.58 -20.86 -33.57
C ALA A 287 -0.77 -21.53 -33.43
N SER A 288 -0.92 -22.57 -32.61
CA SER A 288 -2.18 -23.30 -32.41
C SER A 288 -3.32 -22.49 -31.80
N ILE A 289 -3.00 -21.38 -31.11
CA ILE A 289 -4.02 -20.52 -30.49
C ILE A 289 -4.17 -19.17 -31.19
N HIS A 290 -3.44 -18.94 -32.28
CA HIS A 290 -3.43 -17.70 -33.03
C HIS A 290 -4.83 -17.29 -33.52
N ASP A 291 -5.53 -18.18 -34.25
CA ASP A 291 -6.86 -17.89 -34.78
C ASP A 291 -7.88 -17.55 -33.69
N ILE A 292 -7.74 -18.19 -32.50
CA ILE A 292 -8.60 -17.90 -31.34
C ILE A 292 -8.34 -16.48 -30.82
N LEU A 293 -7.09 -16.03 -30.83
CA LEU A 293 -6.74 -14.68 -30.39
C LEU A 293 -7.13 -13.61 -31.39
N GLU A 294 -7.03 -13.90 -32.70
CA GLU A 294 -7.56 -13.04 -33.77
C GLU A 294 -9.07 -12.78 -33.62
N MET A 295 -9.82 -13.78 -33.14
CA MET A 295 -11.25 -13.62 -32.86
C MET A 295 -11.54 -12.83 -31.58
N LYS A 296 -10.63 -12.82 -30.60
CA LYS A 296 -10.82 -12.17 -29.30
C LYS A 296 -10.30 -10.73 -29.28
N LEU A 297 -9.30 -10.41 -30.08
CA LEU A 297 -8.60 -9.12 -30.09
C LEU A 297 -8.91 -8.40 -31.41
N THR A 298 -9.49 -7.20 -31.31
CA THR A 298 -9.80 -6.39 -32.49
C THR A 298 -8.70 -5.37 -32.79
N GLU A 299 -8.22 -4.67 -31.80
CA GLU A 299 -7.25 -3.58 -31.94
C GLU A 299 -5.79 -4.02 -31.74
N ALA A 300 -5.55 -5.05 -30.92
CA ALA A 300 -4.23 -5.62 -30.78
C ALA A 300 -3.93 -6.57 -31.94
N MET A 301 -2.78 -6.42 -32.57
CA MET A 301 -2.23 -7.33 -33.56
C MET A 301 -1.81 -8.63 -32.90
N THR A 302 -1.77 -9.72 -33.68
CA THR A 302 -1.25 -11.01 -33.20
C THR A 302 -0.06 -11.46 -34.05
N ALA A 303 0.83 -12.26 -33.46
CA ALA A 303 2.00 -12.85 -34.13
C ALA A 303 2.13 -14.32 -33.73
N PRO A 304 1.87 -15.27 -34.66
CA PRO A 304 2.04 -16.68 -34.37
C PRO A 304 3.54 -17.03 -34.26
N LEU A 305 3.91 -17.77 -33.22
CA LEU A 305 5.26 -18.29 -33.02
C LEU A 305 5.27 -19.82 -33.16
N PRO A 306 6.37 -20.40 -33.66
CA PRO A 306 6.58 -21.85 -33.62
C PRO A 306 6.40 -22.40 -32.21
N GLU A 307 5.81 -23.56 -32.10
CA GLU A 307 5.45 -24.19 -30.83
C GLU A 307 5.88 -25.66 -30.76
N ALA A 308 5.97 -26.14 -29.50
CA ALA A 308 6.15 -27.56 -29.21
C ALA A 308 5.16 -27.95 -28.11
N GLY A 309 4.33 -28.98 -28.39
CA GLY A 309 3.36 -29.49 -27.39
C GLY A 309 2.28 -28.48 -26.96
N GLY A 310 1.91 -27.52 -27.81
CA GLY A 310 0.88 -26.50 -27.52
C GLY A 310 1.37 -25.29 -26.71
N GLY A 311 2.70 -25.12 -26.55
CA GLY A 311 3.34 -24.00 -25.86
C GLY A 311 4.60 -23.53 -26.57
N LEU A 312 5.13 -22.38 -26.16
CA LEU A 312 6.39 -21.85 -26.68
C LEU A 312 7.60 -22.65 -26.15
N SER A 313 8.64 -22.74 -26.97
CA SER A 313 9.91 -23.39 -26.64
C SER A 313 11.07 -22.63 -27.25
N GLU A 314 12.30 -23.04 -26.97
CA GLU A 314 13.52 -22.41 -27.54
C GLU A 314 13.52 -22.41 -29.09
N SER A 315 12.75 -23.28 -29.72
CA SER A 315 12.64 -23.33 -31.18
C SER A 315 12.06 -22.04 -31.82
N CYS A 316 11.30 -21.24 -31.05
CA CYS A 316 10.74 -19.98 -31.54
C CYS A 316 11.67 -18.76 -31.34
N TRP A 317 12.88 -18.97 -30.83
CA TRP A 317 13.78 -17.87 -30.45
C TRP A 317 14.03 -16.86 -31.59
N ALA A 318 14.32 -17.32 -32.79
CA ALA A 318 14.69 -16.43 -33.90
C ALA A 318 13.52 -15.50 -34.28
N GLU A 319 12.30 -16.05 -34.38
CA GLU A 319 11.09 -15.30 -34.69
C GLU A 319 10.74 -14.34 -33.54
N LEU A 320 10.78 -14.81 -32.29
CA LEU A 320 10.50 -14.01 -31.11
C LEU A 320 11.50 -12.86 -30.97
N HIS A 321 12.79 -13.12 -31.15
CA HIS A 321 13.83 -12.08 -31.11
C HIS A 321 13.63 -11.04 -32.22
N SER A 322 13.20 -11.43 -33.42
CA SER A 322 12.89 -10.49 -34.49
C SER A 322 11.71 -9.57 -34.16
N LEU A 323 10.73 -10.04 -33.38
CA LEU A 323 9.60 -9.25 -32.92
C LEU A 323 9.97 -8.16 -31.92
N LEU A 324 11.13 -8.21 -31.28
CA LEU A 324 11.59 -7.14 -30.38
C LEU A 324 11.98 -5.86 -31.13
N VAL A 325 12.36 -5.99 -32.40
CA VAL A 325 12.79 -4.84 -33.21
C VAL A 325 11.63 -3.86 -33.41
N GLY A 326 11.88 -2.59 -33.06
CA GLY A 326 10.89 -1.51 -33.19
C GLY A 326 9.80 -1.52 -32.11
N ARG A 327 9.95 -2.32 -31.05
CA ARG A 327 9.12 -2.28 -29.84
C ARG A 327 9.75 -1.40 -28.79
N GLN A 328 8.91 -0.88 -27.87
CA GLN A 328 9.37 0.00 -26.77
C GLN A 328 9.28 -0.69 -25.41
N ALA A 329 8.50 -1.75 -25.27
CA ALA A 329 8.43 -2.55 -24.05
C ALA A 329 7.97 -3.99 -24.34
N LEU A 330 8.28 -4.88 -23.43
CA LEU A 330 7.86 -6.29 -23.43
C LEU A 330 7.03 -6.58 -22.17
N ALA A 331 5.90 -7.25 -22.36
CA ALA A 331 5.14 -7.89 -21.28
C ALA A 331 5.19 -9.41 -21.50
N ILE A 332 5.56 -10.19 -20.49
CA ILE A 332 5.75 -11.63 -20.63
C ILE A 332 5.19 -12.39 -19.44
N GLY A 333 4.57 -13.53 -19.71
CA GLY A 333 4.23 -14.50 -18.66
C GLY A 333 2.77 -14.93 -18.61
N PRO A 334 1.76 -14.05 -18.84
CA PRO A 334 0.36 -14.42 -18.75
C PRO A 334 0.02 -15.69 -19.53
N GLY A 335 -0.31 -16.78 -18.82
CA GLY A 335 -0.79 -18.01 -19.42
C GLY A 335 0.17 -18.75 -20.34
N LEU A 336 1.48 -18.58 -20.23
CA LEU A 336 2.46 -19.29 -21.08
C LEU A 336 2.55 -20.79 -20.79
N GLY A 337 2.22 -21.21 -19.57
CA GLY A 337 2.41 -22.57 -19.11
C GLY A 337 3.74 -22.77 -18.37
N GLN A 338 4.12 -24.03 -18.18
CA GLN A 338 5.33 -24.41 -17.47
C GLN A 338 6.08 -25.49 -18.26
N GLY A 339 7.37 -25.61 -18.02
CA GLY A 339 8.25 -26.62 -18.62
C GLY A 339 9.67 -26.10 -18.78
N ASP A 340 10.64 -27.00 -18.79
CA ASP A 340 12.07 -26.66 -18.81
C ASP A 340 12.50 -25.86 -20.02
N GLU A 341 11.99 -26.21 -21.21
CA GLU A 341 12.30 -25.49 -22.46
C GLU A 341 11.73 -24.09 -22.45
N LEU A 342 10.49 -23.92 -22.00
CA LEU A 342 9.88 -22.61 -21.84
C LEU A 342 10.64 -21.79 -20.79
N GLY A 343 11.02 -22.40 -19.66
CA GLY A 343 11.82 -21.74 -18.64
C GLY A 343 13.16 -21.21 -19.18
N ARG A 344 13.87 -22.01 -20.00
CA ARG A 344 15.10 -21.56 -20.66
C ARG A 344 14.85 -20.41 -21.64
N LEU A 345 13.81 -20.51 -22.45
CA LEU A 345 13.40 -19.45 -23.39
C LEU A 345 13.13 -18.13 -22.63
N ILE A 346 12.36 -18.18 -21.55
CA ILE A 346 12.02 -16.98 -20.74
C ILE A 346 13.26 -16.36 -20.15
N ARG A 347 14.13 -17.16 -19.49
CA ARG A 347 15.38 -16.65 -18.91
C ARG A 347 16.30 -16.03 -19.97
N ARG A 348 16.46 -16.71 -21.10
CA ARG A 348 17.21 -16.16 -22.23
C ARG A 348 16.63 -14.84 -22.74
N LEU A 349 15.31 -14.76 -22.87
CA LEU A 349 14.62 -13.54 -23.31
C LEU A 349 14.82 -12.40 -22.30
N LEU A 350 14.76 -12.69 -21.00
CA LEU A 350 15.01 -11.70 -19.96
C LEU A 350 16.44 -11.16 -20.04
N VAL A 351 17.44 -11.99 -20.25
CA VAL A 351 18.85 -11.56 -20.34
C VAL A 351 19.10 -10.77 -21.63
N GLU A 352 18.70 -11.30 -22.79
CA GLU A 352 19.07 -10.73 -24.10
C GLU A 352 18.15 -9.58 -24.58
N CYS A 353 16.98 -9.35 -23.92
CA CYS A 353 16.07 -8.29 -24.30
C CYS A 353 16.52 -6.93 -23.75
N ALA A 354 16.87 -5.99 -24.63
CA ALA A 354 17.27 -4.62 -24.23
C ALA A 354 16.10 -3.70 -23.84
N LEU A 355 14.83 -4.12 -24.06
CA LEU A 355 13.66 -3.31 -23.76
C LEU A 355 13.31 -3.31 -22.28
N PRO A 356 12.60 -2.29 -21.76
CA PRO A 356 11.90 -2.42 -20.50
C PRO A 356 10.95 -3.62 -20.52
N VAL A 357 10.93 -4.41 -19.43
CA VAL A 357 10.13 -5.65 -19.34
C VAL A 357 9.25 -5.62 -18.11
N VAL A 358 7.99 -6.07 -18.27
CA VAL A 358 7.17 -6.54 -17.15
C VAL A 358 7.01 -8.05 -17.25
N ALA A 359 7.39 -8.77 -16.19
CA ALA A 359 7.30 -10.21 -16.06
C ALA A 359 6.32 -10.60 -14.95
N ASP A 360 5.36 -11.48 -15.27
CA ASP A 360 4.30 -11.93 -14.37
C ASP A 360 4.05 -13.44 -14.52
N ALA A 361 3.34 -14.04 -13.59
CA ALA A 361 2.81 -15.38 -13.68
C ALA A 361 3.86 -16.44 -14.09
N ASP A 362 3.68 -17.09 -15.24
CA ASP A 362 4.55 -18.19 -15.68
C ASP A 362 5.99 -17.70 -15.98
N ALA A 363 6.21 -16.40 -16.25
CA ALA A 363 7.55 -15.84 -16.36
C ALA A 363 8.26 -15.74 -14.99
N LEU A 364 7.51 -15.47 -13.92
CA LEU A 364 8.06 -15.50 -12.54
C LEU A 364 8.36 -16.95 -12.11
N ASN A 365 7.51 -17.91 -12.50
CA ASN A 365 7.76 -19.33 -12.25
C ASN A 365 9.06 -19.82 -12.93
N ALA A 366 9.43 -19.28 -14.08
CA ALA A 366 10.67 -19.59 -14.78
C ALA A 366 11.93 -19.10 -14.06
N LEU A 367 11.78 -18.17 -13.11
CA LEU A 367 12.86 -17.65 -12.25
C LEU A 367 12.97 -18.39 -10.91
N GLU A 368 12.09 -19.35 -10.60
CA GLU A 368 12.20 -20.18 -9.39
C GLU A 368 13.54 -20.94 -9.39
N GLY A 369 14.37 -20.73 -8.36
CA GLY A 369 15.73 -21.26 -8.27
C GLY A 369 16.73 -20.68 -9.27
N HIS A 370 16.35 -19.61 -10.00
CA HIS A 370 17.15 -18.96 -11.03
C HIS A 370 17.03 -17.43 -10.98
N ALA A 371 16.74 -16.86 -9.81
CA ALA A 371 16.59 -15.41 -9.66
C ALA A 371 17.89 -14.64 -10.01
N GLU A 372 19.06 -15.29 -9.91
CA GLU A 372 20.36 -14.76 -10.34
C GLU A 372 20.41 -14.36 -11.82
N THR A 373 19.55 -14.92 -12.68
CA THR A 373 19.37 -14.48 -14.07
C THR A 373 19.12 -12.99 -14.20
N LEU A 374 18.51 -12.37 -13.17
CA LEU A 374 18.25 -10.93 -13.15
C LEU A 374 19.53 -10.08 -13.09
N PHE A 375 20.62 -10.62 -12.52
CA PHE A 375 21.93 -9.93 -12.49
C PHE A 375 22.62 -9.91 -13.86
N GLU A 376 22.29 -10.86 -14.73
CA GLU A 376 22.89 -10.96 -16.06
C GLU A 376 22.27 -10.00 -17.07
N ARG A 377 21.16 -9.34 -16.66
CA ARG A 377 20.42 -8.45 -17.53
C ARG A 377 21.11 -7.09 -17.67
N GLU A 378 21.60 -6.78 -18.85
CA GLU A 378 22.20 -5.48 -19.20
C GLU A 378 21.20 -4.51 -19.85
N GLY A 379 19.96 -4.95 -20.06
CA GLY A 379 18.92 -4.23 -20.81
C GLY A 379 18.15 -3.21 -19.98
N GLY A 380 17.02 -2.77 -20.52
CA GLY A 380 16.10 -1.83 -19.87
C GLY A 380 15.55 -2.34 -18.53
N ALA A 381 14.90 -1.46 -17.78
CA ALA A 381 14.38 -1.76 -16.45
C ALA A 381 13.43 -2.97 -16.45
N THR A 382 13.47 -3.74 -15.37
CA THR A 382 12.60 -4.91 -15.16
C THR A 382 11.57 -4.63 -14.08
N VAL A 383 10.29 -4.91 -14.36
CA VAL A 383 9.19 -4.91 -13.41
C VAL A 383 8.77 -6.36 -13.18
N LEU A 384 8.79 -6.82 -11.95
CA LEU A 384 8.24 -8.11 -11.55
C LEU A 384 6.96 -7.90 -10.76
N THR A 385 5.92 -8.72 -11.01
CA THR A 385 4.61 -8.53 -10.38
C THR A 385 4.14 -9.76 -9.59
N PRO A 386 4.92 -10.28 -8.62
CA PRO A 386 4.56 -11.49 -7.90
C PRO A 386 3.38 -11.26 -6.93
N HIS A 387 2.47 -12.24 -6.85
CA HIS A 387 1.63 -12.42 -5.68
C HIS A 387 2.44 -13.16 -4.58
N PRO A 388 1.97 -13.25 -3.31
CA PRO A 388 2.76 -13.86 -2.23
C PRO A 388 3.26 -15.27 -2.51
N GLY A 389 2.48 -16.09 -3.23
CA GLY A 389 2.90 -17.45 -3.61
C GLY A 389 4.01 -17.47 -4.67
N GLU A 390 4.01 -16.56 -5.64
CA GLU A 390 5.10 -16.37 -6.60
C GLU A 390 6.33 -15.79 -5.92
N MET A 391 6.15 -14.83 -5.00
CA MET A 391 7.24 -14.29 -4.20
C MET A 391 7.92 -15.35 -3.34
N ALA A 392 7.15 -16.29 -2.77
CA ALA A 392 7.67 -17.42 -2.01
C ALA A 392 8.60 -18.29 -2.86
N ARG A 393 8.24 -18.56 -4.12
CA ARG A 393 9.09 -19.30 -5.07
C ARG A 393 10.37 -18.54 -5.44
N LEU A 394 10.26 -17.21 -5.64
CA LEU A 394 11.42 -16.38 -5.99
C LEU A 394 12.44 -16.27 -4.84
N THR A 395 11.96 -16.21 -3.59
CA THR A 395 12.80 -15.96 -2.41
C THR A 395 13.16 -17.19 -1.60
N GLY A 396 12.42 -18.30 -1.77
CA GLY A 396 12.51 -19.46 -0.87
C GLY A 396 11.87 -19.26 0.50
N LEU A 397 11.30 -18.09 0.78
CA LEU A 397 10.57 -17.80 2.02
C LEU A 397 9.18 -18.42 1.98
N SER A 398 8.63 -18.76 3.14
CA SER A 398 7.21 -19.13 3.25
C SER A 398 6.29 -17.92 3.03
N ILE A 399 5.06 -18.16 2.59
CA ILE A 399 4.04 -17.09 2.46
C ILE A 399 3.82 -16.38 3.81
N ALA A 400 3.86 -17.11 4.93
CA ALA A 400 3.70 -16.54 6.27
C ALA A 400 4.83 -15.56 6.63
N GLU A 401 6.09 -15.88 6.27
CA GLU A 401 7.23 -14.98 6.46
C GLU A 401 7.09 -13.72 5.61
N ILE A 402 6.68 -13.87 4.35
CA ILE A 402 6.44 -12.72 3.45
C ILE A 402 5.33 -11.82 4.01
N GLU A 403 4.18 -12.40 4.36
CA GLU A 403 3.04 -11.64 4.89
C GLU A 403 3.33 -11.03 6.27
N SER A 404 4.26 -11.59 7.04
CA SER A 404 4.65 -11.04 8.33
C SER A 404 5.38 -9.70 8.21
N ASP A 405 6.10 -9.45 7.09
CA ASP A 405 6.83 -8.20 6.85
C ASP A 405 7.01 -7.93 5.34
N ARG A 406 5.89 -7.72 4.66
CA ARG A 406 5.85 -7.48 3.21
C ARG A 406 6.71 -6.30 2.78
N PHE A 407 6.76 -5.25 3.62
CA PHE A 407 7.49 -4.02 3.31
C PHE A 407 8.99 -4.29 3.20
N ARG A 408 9.55 -4.98 4.20
CA ARG A 408 10.97 -5.36 4.21
C ARG A 408 11.30 -6.29 3.04
N VAL A 409 10.51 -7.37 2.86
CA VAL A 409 10.74 -8.36 1.79
C VAL A 409 10.72 -7.72 0.41
N ALA A 410 9.75 -6.83 0.13
CA ALA A 410 9.67 -6.17 -1.16
C ALA A 410 10.86 -5.25 -1.41
N ARG A 411 11.27 -4.46 -0.42
CA ARG A 411 12.37 -3.52 -0.51
C ARG A 411 13.73 -4.20 -0.68
N GLU A 412 13.97 -5.24 0.13
CA GLU A 412 15.22 -6.01 0.08
C GLU A 412 15.38 -6.70 -1.28
N PHE A 413 14.35 -7.39 -1.77
CA PHE A 413 14.39 -8.07 -3.05
C PHE A 413 14.60 -7.09 -4.21
N ALA A 414 13.88 -5.98 -4.23
CA ALA A 414 14.02 -4.97 -5.27
C ALA A 414 15.44 -4.39 -5.32
N GLY A 415 16.04 -4.10 -4.16
CA GLY A 415 17.40 -3.60 -4.04
C GLY A 415 18.45 -4.65 -4.41
N GLU A 416 18.29 -5.89 -3.97
CA GLU A 416 19.22 -6.98 -4.26
C GLU A 416 19.31 -7.29 -5.75
N PHE A 417 18.15 -7.44 -6.42
CA PHE A 417 18.11 -7.85 -7.83
C PHE A 417 18.05 -6.69 -8.82
N GLY A 418 18.08 -5.43 -8.36
CA GLY A 418 18.04 -4.26 -9.24
C GLY A 418 16.75 -4.09 -10.03
N VAL A 419 15.61 -4.57 -9.51
CA VAL A 419 14.32 -4.60 -10.19
C VAL A 419 13.28 -3.70 -9.52
N VAL A 420 12.26 -3.31 -10.27
CA VAL A 420 11.02 -2.79 -9.68
C VAL A 420 10.14 -3.97 -9.32
N LEU A 421 9.79 -4.10 -8.05
CA LEU A 421 8.95 -5.19 -7.56
C LEU A 421 7.56 -4.68 -7.21
N VAL A 422 6.54 -5.30 -7.80
CA VAL A 422 5.12 -5.12 -7.45
C VAL A 422 4.66 -6.32 -6.64
N LEU A 423 4.76 -6.26 -5.33
CA LEU A 423 4.25 -7.33 -4.45
C LEU A 423 2.74 -7.20 -4.30
N LYS A 424 2.01 -7.99 -5.11
CA LYS A 424 0.54 -7.97 -5.18
C LYS A 424 -0.11 -8.37 -3.85
N GLY A 425 -1.28 -7.82 -3.55
CA GLY A 425 -2.10 -8.09 -2.37
C GLY A 425 -2.83 -6.85 -1.89
N VAL A 426 -3.46 -6.95 -0.72
CA VAL A 426 -4.08 -5.77 -0.09
C VAL A 426 -2.99 -4.72 0.17
N ARG A 427 -3.22 -3.47 -0.29
CA ARG A 427 -2.19 -2.43 -0.24
C ARG A 427 -0.92 -2.88 -0.98
N THR A 428 -1.06 -3.20 -2.26
CA THR A 428 0.05 -3.60 -3.13
C THR A 428 1.26 -2.68 -2.94
N LEU A 429 2.45 -3.28 -2.77
CA LEU A 429 3.70 -2.55 -2.60
C LEU A 429 4.45 -2.47 -3.93
N ILE A 430 4.92 -1.30 -4.28
CA ILE A 430 5.80 -1.05 -5.42
C ILE A 430 7.15 -0.63 -4.86
N ALA A 431 8.16 -1.49 -4.94
CA ALA A 431 9.50 -1.22 -4.45
C ALA A 431 10.47 -0.98 -5.61
N ALA A 432 11.30 0.06 -5.49
CA ALA A 432 12.34 0.39 -6.45
C ALA A 432 13.72 -0.11 -5.99
N PRO A 433 14.68 -0.29 -6.93
CA PRO A 433 16.03 -0.72 -6.60
C PRO A 433 16.78 0.23 -5.66
N ASP A 434 16.44 1.51 -5.68
CA ASP A 434 17.02 2.55 -4.81
C ASP A 434 16.41 2.58 -3.39
N GLY A 435 15.53 1.63 -3.10
CA GLY A 435 14.88 1.46 -1.80
C GLY A 435 13.60 2.27 -1.60
N ARG A 436 13.19 3.12 -2.56
CA ARG A 436 11.88 3.79 -2.52
C ARG A 436 10.75 2.77 -2.56
N VAL A 437 9.67 3.04 -1.81
CA VAL A 437 8.49 2.19 -1.81
C VAL A 437 7.23 3.04 -1.94
N SER A 438 6.34 2.68 -2.87
CA SER A 438 4.96 3.18 -2.91
C SER A 438 4.00 2.12 -2.41
N ILE A 439 3.02 2.53 -1.61
CA ILE A 439 1.92 1.69 -1.15
C ILE A 439 0.68 2.11 -1.93
N ASN A 440 0.11 1.21 -2.72
CA ASN A 440 -1.09 1.52 -3.50
C ASN A 440 -2.32 1.64 -2.60
N SER A 441 -3.08 2.73 -2.73
CA SER A 441 -4.28 2.98 -1.91
C SER A 441 -5.57 2.46 -2.54
N SER A 442 -5.59 2.19 -3.85
CA SER A 442 -6.77 1.79 -4.60
C SER A 442 -6.96 0.27 -4.66
N GLY A 443 -8.16 -0.17 -4.97
CA GLY A 443 -8.52 -1.57 -5.20
C GLY A 443 -9.28 -2.21 -4.04
N ASN A 444 -10.05 -3.23 -4.39
CA ASN A 444 -10.91 -3.95 -3.47
C ASN A 444 -10.84 -5.47 -3.68
N VAL A 445 -11.57 -6.21 -2.83
CA VAL A 445 -11.58 -7.68 -2.85
C VAL A 445 -12.10 -8.28 -4.17
N GLY A 446 -12.82 -7.54 -5.00
CA GLY A 446 -13.26 -7.97 -6.34
C GLY A 446 -12.10 -8.30 -7.28
N LEU A 447 -10.90 -7.74 -7.05
CA LEU A 447 -9.69 -8.09 -7.78
C LEU A 447 -9.15 -9.50 -7.49
N ALA A 448 -9.66 -10.16 -6.45
CA ALA A 448 -9.35 -11.57 -6.17
C ALA A 448 -10.10 -12.51 -7.14
N SER A 449 -9.95 -12.27 -8.45
CA SER A 449 -10.54 -13.05 -9.53
C SER A 449 -9.47 -13.44 -10.56
N GLY A 450 -9.64 -14.61 -11.19
CA GLY A 450 -8.69 -15.08 -12.21
C GLY A 450 -8.61 -14.11 -13.40
N GLY A 451 -7.39 -13.79 -13.82
CA GLY A 451 -7.13 -12.89 -14.96
C GLY A 451 -6.86 -11.42 -14.58
N SER A 452 -7.12 -10.99 -13.33
CA SER A 452 -6.87 -9.60 -12.93
C SER A 452 -5.38 -9.23 -12.97
N GLY A 453 -4.47 -10.18 -12.67
CA GLY A 453 -3.02 -10.04 -12.85
C GLY A 453 -2.64 -9.85 -14.32
N ASP A 454 -3.27 -10.60 -15.24
CA ASP A 454 -3.00 -10.49 -16.68
C ASP A 454 -3.34 -9.07 -17.20
N VAL A 455 -4.45 -8.50 -16.72
CA VAL A 455 -4.82 -7.10 -17.00
C VAL A 455 -3.78 -6.13 -16.47
N LEU A 456 -3.31 -6.31 -15.24
CA LEU A 456 -2.28 -5.46 -14.64
C LEU A 456 -0.97 -5.52 -15.45
N THR A 457 -0.58 -6.71 -15.88
CA THR A 457 0.64 -6.92 -16.69
C THR A 457 0.55 -6.18 -18.03
N GLY A 458 -0.57 -6.28 -18.73
CA GLY A 458 -0.81 -5.55 -19.97
C GLY A 458 -0.83 -4.03 -19.76
N LEU A 459 -1.45 -3.57 -18.68
CA LEU A 459 -1.54 -2.16 -18.32
C LEU A 459 -0.16 -1.57 -18.03
N ILE A 460 0.66 -2.21 -17.17
CA ILE A 460 2.02 -1.77 -16.86
C ILE A 460 2.88 -1.80 -18.12
N GLY A 461 2.81 -2.89 -18.91
CA GLY A 461 3.54 -3.00 -20.17
C GLY A 461 3.22 -1.87 -21.15
N GLY A 462 1.94 -1.52 -21.28
CA GLY A 462 1.52 -0.41 -22.12
C GLY A 462 1.93 0.97 -21.61
N LEU A 463 2.08 1.18 -20.30
CA LEU A 463 2.65 2.40 -19.72
C LEU A 463 4.17 2.48 -19.96
N LEU A 464 4.88 1.35 -19.80
CA LEU A 464 6.31 1.25 -20.16
C LEU A 464 6.55 1.59 -21.65
N ALA A 465 5.70 1.04 -22.54
CA ALA A 465 5.81 1.31 -23.97
C ALA A 465 5.60 2.78 -24.32
N GLN A 466 4.85 3.53 -23.53
CA GLN A 466 4.69 4.98 -23.65
C GLN A 466 5.92 5.78 -23.15
N GLY A 467 6.99 5.11 -22.70
CA GLY A 467 8.23 5.72 -22.25
C GLY A 467 8.25 6.12 -20.77
N MET A 468 7.30 5.64 -19.97
CA MET A 468 7.33 5.89 -18.52
C MET A 468 8.49 5.16 -17.84
N ALA A 469 9.07 5.77 -16.81
CA ALA A 469 10.01 5.10 -15.91
C ALA A 469 9.32 3.89 -15.23
N ALA A 470 10.06 2.80 -15.05
CA ALA A 470 9.48 1.53 -14.59
C ALA A 470 8.75 1.62 -13.25
N TYR A 471 9.32 2.36 -12.29
CA TYR A 471 8.70 2.57 -10.99
C TYR A 471 7.37 3.33 -11.09
N ASP A 472 7.34 4.38 -11.91
CA ASP A 472 6.13 5.19 -12.10
C ASP A 472 5.08 4.44 -12.92
N ALA A 473 5.49 3.67 -13.95
CA ALA A 473 4.60 2.81 -14.73
C ALA A 473 3.95 1.72 -13.86
N ALA A 474 4.72 1.10 -12.98
CA ALA A 474 4.23 0.12 -12.01
C ALA A 474 3.26 0.75 -11.02
N GLY A 475 3.60 1.91 -10.45
CA GLY A 475 2.75 2.65 -9.51
C GLY A 475 1.44 3.07 -10.16
N LEU A 476 1.49 3.79 -11.28
CA LEU A 476 0.30 4.23 -12.01
C LEU A 476 -0.55 3.05 -12.49
N GLY A 477 0.09 1.97 -12.97
CA GLY A 477 -0.59 0.74 -13.38
C GLY A 477 -1.39 0.12 -12.25
N CYS A 478 -0.78 -0.04 -11.07
CA CYS A 478 -1.46 -0.55 -9.88
C CYS A 478 -2.61 0.35 -9.45
N PHE A 479 -2.41 1.67 -9.46
CA PHE A 479 -3.45 2.62 -9.06
C PHE A 479 -4.65 2.62 -10.01
N LEU A 480 -4.42 2.72 -11.32
CA LEU A 480 -5.49 2.67 -12.33
C LEU A 480 -6.26 1.34 -12.30
N HIS A 481 -5.55 0.23 -12.12
CA HIS A 481 -6.13 -1.10 -11.99
C HIS A 481 -7.05 -1.21 -10.77
N GLY A 482 -6.58 -0.72 -9.62
CA GLY A 482 -7.37 -0.69 -8.39
C GLY A 482 -8.57 0.24 -8.49
N MET A 483 -8.38 1.48 -8.95
CA MET A 483 -9.45 2.47 -9.13
C MET A 483 -10.52 1.99 -10.13
N ALA A 484 -10.12 1.25 -11.19
CA ALA A 484 -11.08 0.62 -12.11
C ALA A 484 -11.96 -0.41 -11.38
N ALA A 485 -11.36 -1.22 -10.51
CA ALA A 485 -12.12 -2.17 -9.69
C ALA A 485 -13.02 -1.48 -8.66
N ASP A 486 -12.56 -0.40 -8.02
CA ASP A 486 -13.35 0.37 -7.06
C ASP A 486 -14.59 0.97 -7.72
N ARG A 487 -14.42 1.57 -8.90
CA ARG A 487 -15.52 2.10 -9.68
C ARG A 487 -16.53 1.03 -10.10
N LEU A 488 -16.05 -0.12 -10.55
CA LEU A 488 -16.93 -1.23 -10.93
C LEU A 488 -17.67 -1.76 -9.70
N ALA A 489 -16.98 -1.92 -8.57
CA ALA A 489 -17.58 -2.40 -7.33
C ALA A 489 -18.64 -1.45 -6.78
N ALA A 490 -18.48 -0.14 -6.94
CA ALA A 490 -19.49 0.87 -6.56
C ALA A 490 -20.82 0.70 -7.31
N VAL A 491 -20.78 0.13 -8.55
CA VAL A 491 -21.99 -0.07 -9.37
C VAL A 491 -22.58 -1.47 -9.21
N GLN A 492 -21.73 -2.51 -9.15
CA GLN A 492 -22.19 -3.91 -9.23
C GLN A 492 -21.79 -4.77 -8.01
N GLY A 493 -21.07 -4.18 -7.03
CA GLY A 493 -20.51 -4.92 -5.89
C GLY A 493 -19.21 -5.63 -6.25
N CYS A 494 -18.51 -6.13 -5.22
CA CYS A 494 -17.23 -6.82 -5.40
C CYS A 494 -17.40 -8.28 -5.89
N ALA A 495 -18.48 -8.95 -5.45
CA ALA A 495 -18.71 -10.34 -5.81
C ALA A 495 -19.18 -10.46 -7.28
N GLY A 496 -18.43 -11.26 -8.07
CA GLY A 496 -18.73 -11.45 -9.48
C GLY A 496 -18.07 -10.44 -10.44
N LEU A 497 -17.22 -9.53 -9.93
CA LEU A 497 -16.38 -8.69 -10.77
C LEU A 497 -15.43 -9.58 -11.60
N LYS A 498 -15.46 -9.42 -12.90
CA LYS A 498 -14.61 -10.19 -13.83
C LYS A 498 -13.41 -9.35 -14.26
N ALA A 499 -12.27 -10.00 -14.42
CA ALA A 499 -11.08 -9.37 -14.98
C ALA A 499 -11.34 -8.70 -16.34
N GLY A 500 -12.23 -9.29 -17.16
CA GLY A 500 -12.62 -8.74 -18.47
C GLY A 500 -13.41 -7.42 -18.41
N ASP A 501 -13.93 -7.02 -17.25
CA ASP A 501 -14.62 -5.74 -17.09
C ASP A 501 -13.64 -4.57 -16.86
N LEU A 502 -12.44 -4.88 -16.29
CA LEU A 502 -11.43 -3.89 -15.93
C LEU A 502 -10.89 -3.07 -17.12
N PRO A 503 -10.52 -3.68 -18.27
CA PRO A 503 -9.96 -2.94 -19.39
C PRO A 503 -10.86 -1.79 -19.86
N ALA A 504 -12.17 -1.98 -19.90
CA ALA A 504 -13.12 -0.94 -20.29
C ALA A 504 -13.23 0.21 -19.28
N ALA A 505 -12.99 -0.05 -18.00
CA ALA A 505 -13.02 0.96 -16.95
C ALA A 505 -11.72 1.81 -16.90
N ILE A 506 -10.56 1.27 -17.33
CA ILE A 506 -9.26 1.97 -17.29
C ILE A 506 -9.29 3.36 -17.95
N PRO A 507 -9.76 3.55 -19.19
CA PRO A 507 -9.81 4.89 -19.79
C PRO A 507 -10.71 5.86 -19.03
N VAL A 508 -11.77 5.36 -18.41
CA VAL A 508 -12.72 6.16 -17.63
C VAL A 508 -12.04 6.70 -16.38
N VAL A 509 -11.40 5.82 -15.59
CA VAL A 509 -10.69 6.27 -14.36
C VAL A 509 -9.48 7.12 -14.68
N ARG A 510 -8.78 6.87 -15.79
CA ARG A 510 -7.72 7.75 -16.29
C ARG A 510 -8.21 9.17 -16.57
N LYS A 511 -9.41 9.29 -17.17
CA LYS A 511 -10.06 10.59 -17.40
C LYS A 511 -10.40 11.27 -16.07
N LEU A 512 -11.01 10.57 -15.12
CA LEU A 512 -11.36 11.10 -13.80
C LEU A 512 -10.11 11.64 -13.09
N LEU A 513 -9.03 10.86 -13.03
CA LEU A 513 -7.74 11.31 -12.48
C LEU A 513 -7.24 12.59 -13.14
N SER A 514 -7.32 12.70 -14.47
CA SER A 514 -6.87 13.90 -15.19
C SER A 514 -7.71 15.15 -14.90
N GLN A 515 -8.90 14.99 -14.34
CA GLN A 515 -9.83 16.04 -13.96
C GLN A 515 -9.77 16.38 -12.45
N GLY A 516 -8.95 15.68 -11.68
CA GLY A 516 -8.85 15.85 -10.23
C GLY A 516 -9.98 15.18 -9.45
N ASP A 517 -10.72 14.26 -10.08
CA ASP A 517 -11.76 13.47 -9.43
C ASP A 517 -11.14 12.15 -8.95
N TYR A 518 -10.86 12.08 -7.67
CA TYR A 518 -10.14 10.97 -7.03
C TYR A 518 -11.05 10.03 -6.26
N ASP A 519 -12.28 10.45 -5.98
CA ASP A 519 -13.29 9.70 -5.24
C ASP A 519 -14.16 8.92 -6.26
N ALA A 520 -13.69 7.74 -6.66
CA ALA A 520 -14.38 6.89 -7.64
C ALA A 520 -15.28 5.84 -6.99
#